data_4c43bba30437911edbb077b1ed918efc
#
_entry.id   4c43bba30437911edbb077b1ed918efc
#
_cell.length_a   1.000
_cell.length_b   1.000
_cell.length_c   1.000
_cell.angle_alpha   90.00
_cell.angle_beta   90.00
_cell.angle_gamma   90.00
#
_symmetry.space_group_name_H-M   'P 1'
#
loop_
_entity.id
_entity.type
_entity.pdbx_description
1 polymer ?
#
loop_
_entity_poly.entity_id
_entity_poly.type
_entity_poly.pdbx_seq_one_letter_code
_entity_poly.pdbx_strand_id
1 'polypeptide(L)'
;MNNYIQNIIVKFFNDDCSSIELEALLNFILTEENYNLFKEYVNINHLANLTMNKFDKESLIDELEIKIKKEKSTSRIKSLKQNLFLAAAVFICAFGLFNLVDFNKIETESKNIILTTSTGAKVILDTDEIKFKKLDGIVESKSNALVYNKDENHKAFVKNTIDVPYGKRFKLHLSDGTMVHLNSGSSFTYPVSFIDGIDREVFLSGEAFFDVSSDSLNTFKVVSTGSYVEVYGTKFNFKDYQEDNFSEIILTEGSLGVNNTINNSETIVIRPGDRAKVNYAESGIEVKEVNTVLYTSWVEGRVIFRNENINNMITKLERIYDVVIINNNDKLDDQYINATILTETESIENVLDYLEEIYDLNYQILNNKIIIN
;
A
#
# COMPACT_ATOMS: atom_id res chain seq x y z
N MET A 1 -11.60 -27.61 -24.79
CA MET A 1 -11.21 -26.60 -25.80
C MET A 1 -10.53 -27.34 -26.97
N ASN A 2 -10.79 -26.96 -28.21
CA ASN A 2 -10.20 -27.62 -29.41
C ASN A 2 -8.73 -27.18 -29.54
N ASN A 3 -7.80 -28.13 -29.78
CA ASN A 3 -6.37 -27.85 -29.96
C ASN A 3 -6.09 -26.78 -31.03
N TYR A 4 -6.99 -26.59 -31.98
CA TYR A 4 -6.93 -25.56 -33.01
C TYR A 4 -7.00 -24.13 -32.39
N ILE A 5 -7.93 -23.87 -31.50
CA ILE A 5 -8.08 -22.55 -30.84
C ILE A 5 -6.90 -22.25 -29.90
N GLN A 6 -6.37 -23.28 -29.23
CA GLN A 6 -5.17 -23.10 -28.40
C GLN A 6 -3.96 -22.64 -29.21
N ASN A 7 -3.76 -23.24 -30.39
CA ASN A 7 -2.67 -22.84 -31.28
C ASN A 7 -2.85 -21.42 -31.83
N ILE A 8 -4.08 -21.01 -32.10
CA ILE A 8 -4.36 -19.64 -32.54
C ILE A 8 -4.08 -18.64 -31.39
N ILE A 9 -4.44 -18.97 -30.16
CA ILE A 9 -4.14 -18.13 -29.00
C ILE A 9 -2.62 -17.95 -28.84
N VAL A 10 -1.83 -19.00 -28.94
CA VAL A 10 -0.37 -18.93 -28.88
C VAL A 10 0.21 -18.09 -30.01
N LYS A 11 -0.28 -18.24 -31.25
CA LYS A 11 0.14 -17.42 -32.39
C LYS A 11 -0.24 -15.96 -32.21
N PHE A 12 -1.41 -15.69 -31.63
CA PHE A 12 -1.87 -14.33 -31.31
C PHE A 12 -0.91 -13.62 -30.35
N PHE A 13 -0.42 -14.32 -29.33
CA PHE A 13 0.56 -13.75 -28.39
C PHE A 13 1.96 -13.57 -28.97
N ASN A 14 2.27 -14.21 -30.09
CA ASN A 14 3.56 -14.07 -30.78
C ASN A 14 3.48 -13.15 -32.01
N ASP A 15 2.39 -12.38 -32.18
CA ASP A 15 2.12 -11.51 -33.32
C ASP A 15 2.18 -12.25 -34.69
N ASP A 16 1.91 -13.55 -34.69
CA ASP A 16 2.04 -14.45 -35.91
C ASP A 16 0.68 -14.98 -36.40
N CYS A 17 -0.40 -14.30 -36.04
CA CYS A 17 -1.75 -14.68 -36.43
C CYS A 17 -2.09 -14.19 -37.84
N SER A 18 -2.55 -15.11 -38.71
CA SER A 18 -3.15 -14.72 -39.97
C SER A 18 -4.56 -14.13 -39.77
N SER A 19 -5.05 -13.37 -40.78
CA SER A 19 -6.38 -12.76 -40.72
C SER A 19 -7.52 -13.77 -40.51
N ILE A 20 -7.36 -15.00 -41.04
CA ILE A 20 -8.34 -16.07 -40.90
C ILE A 20 -8.33 -16.65 -39.49
N GLU A 21 -7.15 -16.80 -38.91
CA GLU A 21 -6.98 -17.30 -37.54
C GLU A 21 -7.50 -16.27 -36.53
N LEU A 22 -7.28 -14.99 -36.80
CA LEU A 22 -7.81 -13.90 -35.95
C LEU A 22 -9.35 -13.89 -35.96
N GLU A 23 -9.98 -14.10 -37.13
CA GLU A 23 -11.44 -14.22 -37.27
C GLU A 23 -11.98 -15.43 -36.49
N ALA A 24 -11.28 -16.55 -36.52
CA ALA A 24 -11.64 -17.74 -35.76
C ALA A 24 -11.53 -17.51 -34.26
N LEU A 25 -10.51 -16.78 -33.82
CA LEU A 25 -10.34 -16.39 -32.41
C LEU A 25 -11.45 -15.44 -31.96
N LEU A 26 -11.77 -14.42 -32.75
CA LEU A 26 -12.86 -13.49 -32.47
C LEU A 26 -14.20 -14.19 -32.34
N ASN A 27 -14.51 -15.12 -33.25
CA ASN A 27 -15.74 -15.92 -33.17
C ASN A 27 -15.76 -16.82 -31.91
N PHE A 28 -14.61 -17.32 -31.48
CA PHE A 28 -14.51 -18.13 -30.28
C PHE A 28 -14.81 -17.33 -29.01
N ILE A 29 -14.31 -16.10 -28.87
CA ILE A 29 -14.46 -15.25 -27.66
C ILE A 29 -15.82 -14.54 -27.57
N LEU A 30 -16.75 -14.72 -28.51
CA LEU A 30 -18.07 -14.10 -28.48
C LEU A 30 -18.96 -14.56 -27.31
N THR A 31 -18.67 -15.72 -26.70
CA THR A 31 -19.41 -16.20 -25.53
C THR A 31 -18.65 -15.83 -24.25
N GLU A 32 -19.37 -15.50 -23.18
CA GLU A 32 -18.80 -15.11 -21.89
C GLU A 32 -17.88 -16.22 -21.31
N GLU A 33 -18.25 -17.48 -21.46
CA GLU A 33 -17.45 -18.63 -21.03
C GLU A 33 -16.11 -18.72 -21.76
N ASN A 34 -16.10 -18.56 -23.08
CA ASN A 34 -14.90 -18.61 -23.91
C ASN A 34 -14.03 -17.34 -23.70
N TYR A 35 -14.65 -16.19 -23.47
CA TYR A 35 -13.93 -14.97 -23.14
C TYR A 35 -13.18 -15.11 -21.81
N ASN A 36 -13.80 -15.65 -20.78
CA ASN A 36 -13.15 -15.90 -19.49
C ASN A 36 -11.99 -16.91 -19.63
N LEU A 37 -12.18 -17.94 -20.43
CA LEU A 37 -11.13 -18.90 -20.74
C LEU A 37 -9.95 -18.26 -21.49
N PHE A 38 -10.22 -17.42 -22.48
CA PHE A 38 -9.20 -16.64 -23.19
C PHE A 38 -8.43 -15.72 -22.23
N LYS A 39 -9.12 -15.07 -21.31
CA LYS A 39 -8.52 -14.23 -20.27
C LYS A 39 -7.58 -15.01 -19.35
N GLU A 40 -7.91 -16.25 -19.01
CA GLU A 40 -6.98 -17.15 -18.28
C GLU A 40 -5.72 -17.43 -19.08
N TYR A 41 -5.83 -17.68 -20.38
CA TYR A 41 -4.66 -17.89 -21.27
C TYR A 41 -3.81 -16.63 -21.39
N VAL A 42 -4.42 -15.44 -21.46
CA VAL A 42 -3.71 -14.16 -21.41
C VAL A 42 -2.90 -14.05 -20.13
N ASN A 43 -3.50 -14.38 -18.99
CA ASN A 43 -2.84 -14.33 -17.68
C ASN A 43 -1.70 -15.37 -17.60
N ILE A 44 -1.91 -16.61 -18.07
CA ILE A 44 -0.89 -17.66 -18.08
C ILE A 44 0.26 -17.29 -19.02
N ASN A 45 -0.02 -16.75 -20.20
CA ASN A 45 1.02 -16.33 -21.14
C ASN A 45 1.80 -15.12 -20.61
N HIS A 46 1.14 -14.19 -19.93
CA HIS A 46 1.79 -13.10 -19.25
C HIS A 46 2.74 -13.63 -18.16
N LEU A 47 2.29 -14.59 -17.35
CA LEU A 47 3.12 -15.28 -16.36
C LEU A 47 4.25 -16.09 -16.99
N ALA A 48 3.99 -16.79 -18.12
CA ALA A 48 5.00 -17.59 -18.82
C ALA A 48 6.07 -16.73 -19.50
N ASN A 49 5.71 -15.57 -20.09
CA ASN A 49 6.68 -14.62 -20.64
C ASN A 49 7.57 -13.98 -19.58
N LEU A 50 7.10 -13.91 -18.33
CA LEU A 50 7.89 -13.48 -17.19
C LEU A 50 8.91 -14.54 -16.74
N THR A 51 8.63 -15.82 -16.98
CA THR A 51 9.50 -16.94 -16.57
C THR A 51 10.41 -17.48 -17.69
N MET A 52 10.16 -17.14 -18.96
CA MET A 52 10.79 -17.81 -20.11
C MET A 52 11.88 -17.01 -20.84
N ASN A 53 12.50 -16.03 -20.21
CA ASN A 53 13.65 -15.36 -20.84
C ASN A 53 14.93 -16.24 -20.92
N LYS A 54 14.83 -17.55 -20.67
CA LYS A 54 15.96 -18.50 -20.68
C LYS A 54 15.69 -19.82 -21.44
N PHE A 55 14.62 -19.95 -22.24
CA PHE A 55 14.41 -21.17 -23.03
C PHE A 55 14.50 -20.88 -24.54
N ASP A 56 15.25 -21.76 -25.21
CA ASP A 56 15.62 -21.72 -26.62
C ASP A 56 14.39 -21.62 -27.53
N LYS A 57 14.20 -20.45 -28.13
CA LYS A 57 13.11 -20.13 -29.06
C LYS A 57 13.13 -20.94 -30.34
N GLU A 58 14.32 -21.44 -30.77
CA GLU A 58 14.52 -22.11 -32.05
C GLU A 58 13.94 -23.51 -32.04
N SER A 59 14.05 -24.29 -30.96
CA SER A 59 13.55 -25.65 -30.89
C SER A 59 12.02 -25.77 -30.95
N LEU A 60 11.28 -24.78 -30.47
CA LEU A 60 9.82 -24.74 -30.50
C LEU A 60 9.27 -24.32 -31.87
N ILE A 61 10.00 -23.46 -32.59
CA ILE A 61 9.64 -22.97 -33.91
C ILE A 61 9.78 -24.12 -34.95
N ASP A 62 10.82 -24.93 -34.87
CA ASP A 62 11.05 -26.05 -35.73
C ASP A 62 9.96 -27.16 -35.61
N GLU A 63 9.47 -27.41 -34.40
CA GLU A 63 8.40 -28.39 -34.18
C GLU A 63 7.03 -27.91 -34.71
N LEU A 64 6.79 -26.61 -34.71
CA LEU A 64 5.57 -26.00 -35.27
C LEU A 64 5.60 -25.90 -36.81
N GLU A 65 6.74 -25.60 -37.41
CA GLU A 65 6.87 -25.58 -38.90
C GLU A 65 6.66 -26.95 -39.54
N ILE A 66 7.07 -28.02 -38.88
CA ILE A 66 6.86 -29.41 -39.38
C ILE A 66 5.36 -29.77 -39.40
N LYS A 67 4.57 -29.24 -38.46
CA LYS A 67 3.10 -29.47 -38.42
C LYS A 67 2.34 -28.65 -39.47
N ILE A 68 2.80 -27.45 -39.80
CA ILE A 68 2.13 -26.54 -40.76
C ILE A 68 2.29 -26.97 -42.19
N LYS A 69 3.39 -27.65 -42.55
CA LYS A 69 3.63 -28.17 -43.92
C LYS A 69 2.70 -29.30 -44.36
N LYS A 70 1.89 -29.84 -43.45
CA LYS A 70 1.03 -31.01 -43.73
C LYS A 70 -0.41 -30.67 -44.13
N GLU A 71 -0.85 -29.43 -44.08
CA GLU A 71 -2.23 -29.02 -44.38
C GLU A 71 -2.33 -27.88 -45.40
N LYS A 72 -1.88 -28.09 -46.63
CA LYS A 72 -2.26 -27.22 -47.75
C LYS A 72 -3.10 -27.97 -48.74
N SER A 73 -4.42 -27.74 -48.77
CA SER A 73 -5.27 -27.95 -49.93
C SER A 73 -6.53 -27.06 -49.91
N THR A 74 -6.47 -26.04 -50.72
CA THR A 74 -7.45 -25.43 -51.65
C THR A 74 -8.89 -25.10 -51.23
N SER A 75 -9.21 -23.84 -51.45
CA SER A 75 -10.22 -23.19 -52.30
C SER A 75 -11.47 -22.52 -51.67
N ARG A 76 -11.71 -21.34 -52.23
CA ARG A 76 -12.91 -20.49 -52.35
C ARG A 76 -12.97 -19.28 -51.44
N ILE A 77 -12.40 -18.19 -51.96
CA ILE A 77 -12.53 -16.85 -51.40
C ILE A 77 -12.99 -15.90 -52.52
N LYS A 78 -14.24 -15.43 -52.52
CA LYS A 78 -14.65 -14.26 -53.30
C LYS A 78 -15.74 -13.38 -52.67
N SER A 79 -16.42 -13.76 -51.59
CA SER A 79 -17.48 -12.92 -50.96
C SER A 79 -17.10 -12.29 -49.60
N LEU A 80 -15.92 -12.61 -49.08
CA LEU A 80 -15.52 -12.14 -47.73
C LEU A 80 -14.89 -10.73 -47.69
N LYS A 81 -14.46 -10.17 -48.83
CA LYS A 81 -13.70 -8.90 -48.82
C LYS A 81 -14.48 -7.68 -48.33
N GLN A 82 -15.79 -7.63 -48.54
CA GLN A 82 -16.61 -6.46 -48.12
C GLN A 82 -16.90 -6.45 -46.61
N ASN A 83 -17.07 -7.63 -46.02
CA ASN A 83 -17.31 -7.74 -44.58
C ASN A 83 -16.01 -7.58 -43.78
N LEU A 84 -14.85 -7.92 -44.33
CA LEU A 84 -13.54 -7.70 -43.72
C LEU A 84 -13.20 -6.21 -43.56
N PHE A 85 -13.56 -5.38 -44.55
CA PHE A 85 -13.35 -3.94 -44.46
C PHE A 85 -14.21 -3.26 -43.35
N LEU A 86 -15.43 -3.75 -43.16
CA LEU A 86 -16.30 -3.27 -42.09
C LEU A 86 -15.81 -3.74 -40.71
N ALA A 87 -15.36 -4.99 -40.59
CA ALA A 87 -14.77 -5.50 -39.36
C ALA A 87 -13.45 -4.80 -38.99
N ALA A 88 -12.57 -4.56 -39.98
CA ALA A 88 -11.34 -3.80 -39.78
C ALA A 88 -11.61 -2.34 -39.38
N ALA A 89 -12.63 -1.69 -39.97
CA ALA A 89 -13.01 -0.32 -39.60
C ALA A 89 -13.56 -0.25 -38.16
N VAL A 90 -14.35 -1.24 -37.73
CA VAL A 90 -14.84 -1.35 -36.34
C VAL A 90 -13.67 -1.62 -35.39
N PHE A 91 -12.69 -2.43 -35.82
CA PHE A 91 -11.50 -2.72 -35.03
C PHE A 91 -10.57 -1.49 -34.88
N ILE A 92 -10.38 -0.74 -35.97
CA ILE A 92 -9.59 0.52 -35.95
C ILE A 92 -10.33 1.56 -35.12
N CYS A 93 -11.65 1.66 -35.18
CA CYS A 93 -12.43 2.52 -34.31
C CYS A 93 -12.42 2.05 -32.86
N ALA A 94 -12.53 0.75 -32.59
CA ALA A 94 -12.43 0.18 -31.24
C ALA A 94 -11.01 0.31 -30.67
N PHE A 95 -9.98 0.09 -31.49
CA PHE A 95 -8.58 0.30 -31.10
C PHE A 95 -8.24 1.78 -30.96
N GLY A 96 -8.81 2.65 -31.80
CA GLY A 96 -8.74 4.11 -31.67
C GLY A 96 -9.47 4.61 -30.42
N LEU A 97 -10.66 4.08 -30.13
CA LEU A 97 -11.39 4.35 -28.88
C LEU A 97 -10.70 3.72 -27.67
N PHE A 98 -10.08 2.57 -27.82
CA PHE A 98 -9.27 1.91 -26.78
C PHE A 98 -8.01 2.73 -26.45
N ASN A 99 -7.36 3.35 -27.45
CA ASN A 99 -6.23 4.27 -27.22
C ASN A 99 -6.67 5.70 -26.82
N LEU A 100 -7.94 6.06 -27.04
CA LEU A 100 -8.53 7.32 -26.54
C LEU A 100 -9.10 7.17 -25.13
N VAL A 101 -9.49 5.98 -24.73
CA VAL A 101 -9.68 5.63 -23.33
C VAL A 101 -8.28 5.31 -22.80
N ASP A 102 -7.67 6.28 -22.14
CA ASP A 102 -6.43 6.14 -21.40
C ASP A 102 -6.58 5.02 -20.33
N PHE A 103 -6.46 3.74 -20.75
CA PHE A 103 -6.36 2.60 -19.82
C PHE A 103 -5.05 2.61 -19.03
N ASN A 104 -4.09 3.47 -19.42
CA ASN A 104 -2.93 3.81 -18.58
C ASN A 104 -3.25 4.83 -17.50
N LYS A 105 -4.43 5.38 -17.47
CA LYS A 105 -5.08 5.88 -16.28
C LYS A 105 -5.92 4.76 -15.65
N ILE A 106 -5.31 3.70 -15.18
CA ILE A 106 -5.57 3.38 -13.80
C ILE A 106 -5.22 4.69 -13.11
N GLU A 107 -6.22 5.46 -12.73
CA GLU A 107 -6.08 6.38 -11.64
C GLU A 107 -5.54 5.51 -10.50
N THR A 108 -4.23 5.45 -10.38
CA THR A 108 -3.59 5.36 -9.09
C THR A 108 -4.31 6.47 -8.35
N GLU A 109 -5.26 6.13 -7.48
CA GLU A 109 -5.82 7.07 -6.51
C GLU A 109 -4.61 7.84 -6.04
N SER A 110 -4.66 9.17 -6.22
CA SER A 110 -3.47 9.96 -6.09
C SER A 110 -2.93 9.66 -4.71
N LYS A 111 -1.75 9.05 -4.66
CA LYS A 111 -1.04 8.69 -3.42
C LYS A 111 -0.68 9.95 -2.64
N ASN A 112 -1.64 10.82 -2.46
CA ASN A 112 -1.49 12.13 -1.85
C ASN A 112 -1.98 12.08 -0.42
N ILE A 113 -1.33 12.85 0.43
CA ILE A 113 -1.81 13.08 1.80
C ILE A 113 -3.07 13.94 1.72
N ILE A 114 -4.17 13.45 2.29
CA ILE A 114 -5.47 14.08 2.20
C ILE A 114 -5.91 14.56 3.58
N LEU A 115 -6.25 15.83 3.67
CA LEU A 115 -6.99 16.40 4.79
C LEU A 115 -8.49 16.41 4.44
N THR A 116 -9.27 15.69 5.21
CA THR A 116 -10.73 15.74 5.16
C THR A 116 -11.21 16.62 6.32
N THR A 117 -11.88 17.73 6.00
CA THR A 117 -12.45 18.64 6.98
C THR A 117 -13.77 18.12 7.55
N SER A 118 -14.23 18.69 8.66
CA SER A 118 -15.52 18.37 9.26
C SER A 118 -16.73 18.56 8.33
N THR A 119 -16.59 19.38 7.29
CA THR A 119 -17.62 19.61 6.25
C THR A 119 -17.56 18.56 5.14
N GLY A 120 -16.59 17.65 5.17
CA GLY A 120 -16.34 16.64 4.14
C GLY A 120 -15.51 17.16 2.96
N ALA A 121 -15.02 18.43 3.00
CA ALA A 121 -14.14 18.93 1.97
C ALA A 121 -12.76 18.24 2.06
N LYS A 122 -12.23 17.79 0.91
CA LYS A 122 -10.93 17.14 0.81
C LYS A 122 -9.90 18.11 0.25
N VAL A 123 -8.74 18.17 0.90
CA VAL A 123 -7.60 19.02 0.54
C VAL A 123 -6.35 18.16 0.43
N ILE A 124 -5.63 18.28 -0.67
CA ILE A 124 -4.34 17.61 -0.89
C ILE A 124 -3.26 18.42 -0.18
N LEU A 125 -2.45 17.77 0.69
CA LEU A 125 -1.47 18.43 1.54
C LEU A 125 -0.03 18.40 1.00
N ASP A 126 0.29 17.55 0.07
CA ASP A 126 1.65 17.32 -0.43
C ASP A 126 1.94 18.01 -1.78
N THR A 127 1.26 19.09 -2.07
CA THR A 127 1.54 19.96 -3.22
C THR A 127 2.28 21.21 -2.78
N ASP A 128 3.30 21.65 -3.56
CA ASP A 128 4.13 22.83 -3.28
C ASP A 128 3.35 24.15 -3.21
N GLU A 129 2.08 24.17 -3.61
CA GLU A 129 1.22 25.35 -3.66
C GLU A 129 -0.04 25.20 -2.77
N ILE A 130 0.12 24.88 -1.50
CA ILE A 130 -1.05 24.95 -0.61
C ILE A 130 -1.25 26.40 -0.16
N LYS A 131 -1.95 27.19 -0.96
CA LYS A 131 -2.50 28.46 -0.53
C LYS A 131 -3.76 28.20 0.30
N PHE A 132 -3.60 27.89 1.56
CA PHE A 132 -4.74 27.88 2.47
C PHE A 132 -5.31 29.30 2.61
N LYS A 133 -6.42 29.57 1.96
CA LYS A 133 -7.35 30.55 2.48
C LYS A 133 -7.90 29.97 3.79
N LYS A 134 -7.43 30.52 4.93
CA LYS A 134 -7.98 30.34 6.28
C LYS A 134 -9.07 29.26 6.39
N LEU A 135 -8.66 27.98 6.31
CA LEU A 135 -9.54 26.83 6.53
C LEU A 135 -9.50 26.55 8.03
N ASP A 136 -10.64 26.72 8.69
CA ASP A 136 -10.94 26.28 10.06
C ASP A 136 -9.72 26.09 11.01
N GLY A 137 -9.07 27.20 11.43
CA GLY A 137 -8.00 27.16 12.42
C GLY A 137 -6.60 26.81 11.91
N ILE A 138 -6.41 26.46 10.63
CA ILE A 138 -5.09 26.21 10.05
C ILE A 138 -4.36 27.53 9.84
N VAL A 139 -3.16 27.66 10.42
CA VAL A 139 -2.37 28.89 10.40
C VAL A 139 -1.24 28.81 9.39
N GLU A 140 -0.61 27.67 9.25
CA GLU A 140 0.52 27.49 8.37
C GLU A 140 0.53 26.07 7.82
N SER A 141 0.76 25.94 6.51
CA SER A 141 1.12 24.69 5.88
C SER A 141 2.48 24.86 5.23
N LYS A 142 3.41 24.02 5.63
CA LYS A 142 4.68 23.83 4.95
C LYS A 142 4.67 22.44 4.36
N SER A 143 5.42 22.20 3.29
CA SER A 143 5.60 20.86 2.72
C SER A 143 5.85 19.85 3.87
N ASN A 144 4.95 18.88 4.04
CA ASN A 144 4.96 17.85 5.08
C ASN A 144 4.60 18.27 6.52
N ALA A 145 4.05 19.46 6.77
CA ALA A 145 3.58 19.82 8.11
C ALA A 145 2.36 20.76 8.09
N LEU A 146 1.41 20.50 8.98
CA LEU A 146 0.30 21.40 9.32
C LEU A 146 0.47 21.94 10.73
N VAL A 147 0.16 23.22 10.93
CA VAL A 147 0.20 23.88 12.23
C VAL A 147 -1.17 24.48 12.54
N TYR A 148 -1.74 24.10 13.68
CA TYR A 148 -2.95 24.69 14.24
C TYR A 148 -2.60 25.65 15.37
N ASN A 149 -3.26 26.80 15.43
CA ASN A 149 -3.17 27.69 16.58
C ASN A 149 -4.41 27.53 17.47
N LYS A 150 -4.24 27.79 18.75
CA LYS A 150 -5.35 27.90 19.69
C LYS A 150 -6.24 29.05 19.24
N ASP A 151 -7.45 28.75 18.82
CA ASP A 151 -8.47 29.74 18.46
C ASP A 151 -9.61 29.66 19.49
N GLU A 152 -9.75 30.70 20.31
CA GLU A 152 -10.75 30.80 21.38
C GLU A 152 -12.20 30.83 20.87
N ASN A 153 -12.39 31.04 19.56
CA ASN A 153 -13.70 31.16 18.93
C ASN A 153 -14.18 29.87 18.25
N HIS A 154 -13.36 28.82 18.17
CA HIS A 154 -13.76 27.57 17.53
C HIS A 154 -14.62 26.70 18.45
N LYS A 155 -15.76 26.24 17.92
CA LYS A 155 -16.63 25.28 18.61
C LYS A 155 -15.93 23.93 18.71
N ALA A 156 -15.88 23.37 19.90
CA ALA A 156 -15.18 22.15 20.30
C ALA A 156 -15.42 20.86 19.53
N PHE A 157 -16.32 20.85 18.58
CA PHE A 157 -16.79 19.61 17.95
C PHE A 157 -16.38 19.47 16.47
N VAL A 158 -15.54 20.37 15.98
CA VAL A 158 -15.04 20.30 14.60
C VAL A 158 -13.83 19.40 14.59
N LYS A 159 -13.95 18.22 13.97
CA LYS A 159 -12.85 17.27 13.80
C LYS A 159 -12.42 17.23 12.34
N ASN A 160 -11.11 17.15 12.11
CA ASN A 160 -10.51 16.91 10.82
C ASN A 160 -9.84 15.54 10.81
N THR A 161 -9.70 14.94 9.64
CA THR A 161 -8.98 13.67 9.45
C THR A 161 -7.86 13.88 8.45
N ILE A 162 -6.66 13.38 8.77
CA ILE A 162 -5.54 13.28 7.84
C ILE A 162 -5.34 11.82 7.48
N ASP A 163 -5.38 11.52 6.19
CA ASP A 163 -5.08 10.22 5.63
C ASP A 163 -3.70 10.29 4.94
N VAL A 164 -2.75 9.51 5.45
CA VAL A 164 -1.39 9.38 4.93
C VAL A 164 -1.28 8.06 4.16
N PRO A 165 -1.07 8.08 2.85
CA PRO A 165 -0.94 6.86 2.06
C PRO A 165 0.37 6.12 2.36
N TYR A 166 0.50 4.90 1.88
CA TYR A 166 1.78 4.18 1.88
C TYR A 166 2.85 5.00 1.13
N GLY A 167 4.10 4.85 1.49
CA GLY A 167 5.23 5.59 0.92
C GLY A 167 5.39 7.02 1.43
N LYS A 168 4.48 7.52 2.29
CA LYS A 168 4.54 8.90 2.78
C LYS A 168 4.46 8.98 4.29
N ARG A 169 4.92 10.10 4.83
CA ARG A 169 4.84 10.46 6.25
C ARG A 169 4.38 11.91 6.37
N PHE A 170 3.77 12.23 7.49
CA PHE A 170 3.28 13.58 7.71
C PHE A 170 3.50 14.04 9.15
N LYS A 171 3.76 15.34 9.33
CA LYS A 171 3.94 15.96 10.64
C LYS A 171 2.82 16.96 10.90
N LEU A 172 2.24 16.88 12.10
CA LEU A 172 1.13 17.72 12.52
C LEU A 172 1.44 18.36 13.87
N HIS A 173 1.18 19.66 13.99
CA HIS A 173 1.17 20.38 15.26
C HIS A 173 -0.28 20.69 15.63
N LEU A 174 -0.75 20.10 16.72
CA LEU A 174 -2.10 20.32 17.24
C LEU A 174 -2.20 21.66 17.96
N SER A 175 -3.44 22.11 18.21
CA SER A 175 -3.72 23.41 18.81
C SER A 175 -3.26 23.58 20.27
N ASP A 176 -2.99 22.46 20.98
CA ASP A 176 -2.42 22.43 22.33
C ASP A 176 -0.89 22.44 22.35
N GLY A 177 -0.24 22.46 21.15
CA GLY A 177 1.19 22.36 20.99
C GLY A 177 1.72 20.93 20.91
N THR A 178 0.86 19.91 21.01
CA THR A 178 1.25 18.51 20.79
C THR A 178 1.74 18.31 19.36
N MET A 179 2.85 17.58 19.22
CA MET A 179 3.41 17.23 17.93
C MET A 179 3.11 15.75 17.62
N VAL A 180 2.60 15.48 16.43
CA VAL A 180 2.27 14.13 15.94
C VAL A 180 3.01 13.88 14.65
N HIS A 181 3.79 12.78 14.59
CA HIS A 181 4.35 12.26 13.37
C HIS A 181 3.49 11.08 12.94
N LEU A 182 2.90 11.15 11.76
CA LEU A 182 2.10 10.08 11.16
C LEU A 182 2.96 9.26 10.20
N ASN A 183 2.97 7.94 10.38
CA ASN A 183 3.69 7.02 9.51
C ASN A 183 2.83 6.61 8.30
N SER A 184 3.44 5.93 7.35
CA SER A 184 2.81 5.44 6.11
C SER A 184 1.58 4.57 6.41
N GLY A 185 0.48 4.81 5.68
CA GLY A 185 -0.76 4.06 5.85
C GLY A 185 -1.58 4.44 7.08
N SER A 186 -1.37 5.65 7.65
CA SER A 186 -2.07 6.08 8.86
C SER A 186 -3.22 7.03 8.57
N SER A 187 -4.31 6.88 9.32
CA SER A 187 -5.45 7.80 9.37
C SER A 187 -5.57 8.38 10.79
N PHE A 188 -5.62 9.70 10.90
CA PHE A 188 -5.63 10.40 12.18
C PHE A 188 -6.73 11.44 12.23
N THR A 189 -7.66 11.29 13.19
CA THR A 189 -8.78 12.21 13.40
C THR A 189 -8.59 12.97 14.71
N TYR A 190 -8.69 14.28 14.66
CA TYR A 190 -8.41 15.16 15.78
C TYR A 190 -9.32 16.41 15.76
N PRO A 191 -9.60 17.02 16.91
CA PRO A 191 -10.32 18.29 16.96
C PRO A 191 -9.44 19.44 16.46
N VAL A 192 -10.04 20.37 15.74
CA VAL A 192 -9.36 21.58 15.24
C VAL A 192 -8.80 22.42 16.39
N SER A 193 -9.51 22.46 17.52
CA SER A 193 -9.08 23.13 18.75
C SER A 193 -9.51 22.31 19.95
N PHE A 194 -8.61 22.18 20.94
CA PHE A 194 -8.93 21.62 22.26
C PHE A 194 -9.53 22.70 23.15
N ILE A 195 -10.45 22.28 24.00
CA ILE A 195 -11.17 23.18 24.96
C ILE A 195 -10.63 22.97 26.36
N ASP A 196 -10.35 24.04 27.04
CA ASP A 196 -9.92 23.99 28.44
C ASP A 196 -11.00 23.33 29.33
N GLY A 197 -10.59 22.37 30.15
CA GLY A 197 -11.48 21.63 31.06
C GLY A 197 -12.16 20.41 30.41
N ILE A 198 -11.82 20.05 29.17
CA ILE A 198 -12.28 18.84 28.46
C ILE A 198 -11.06 18.02 28.05
N ASP A 199 -11.14 16.68 28.18
CA ASP A 199 -10.10 15.77 27.75
C ASP A 199 -9.81 15.94 26.25
N ARG A 200 -8.54 15.84 25.90
CA ARG A 200 -8.03 15.98 24.54
C ARG A 200 -8.07 14.63 23.81
N GLU A 201 -9.18 14.35 23.17
CA GLU A 201 -9.38 13.05 22.50
C GLU A 201 -9.07 13.09 21.01
N VAL A 202 -8.26 12.14 20.55
CA VAL A 202 -7.89 11.90 19.14
C VAL A 202 -8.05 10.42 18.78
N PHE A 203 -8.15 10.13 17.47
CA PHE A 203 -8.35 8.78 16.97
C PHE A 203 -7.25 8.44 15.97
N LEU A 204 -6.67 7.23 16.10
CA LEU A 204 -5.62 6.72 15.24
C LEU A 204 -6.00 5.36 14.65
N SER A 205 -5.76 5.20 13.35
CA SER A 205 -5.60 3.89 12.70
C SER A 205 -4.28 3.94 11.95
N GLY A 206 -3.38 2.97 12.17
CA GLY A 206 -2.03 2.98 11.62
C GLY A 206 -0.96 3.22 12.68
N GLU A 207 0.05 4.04 12.42
CA GLU A 207 1.15 4.30 13.34
C GLU A 207 1.46 5.78 13.46
N ALA A 208 1.61 6.25 14.70
CA ALA A 208 2.02 7.60 14.98
C ALA A 208 2.97 7.68 16.19
N PHE A 209 3.89 8.63 16.12
CA PHE A 209 4.70 9.05 17.26
C PHE A 209 4.15 10.37 17.80
N PHE A 210 3.90 10.40 19.09
CA PHE A 210 3.33 11.54 19.80
C PHE A 210 4.38 12.18 20.72
N ASP A 211 4.53 13.49 20.63
CA ASP A 211 5.20 14.33 21.64
C ASP A 211 4.11 15.24 22.24
N VAL A 212 3.47 14.75 23.31
CA VAL A 212 2.28 15.37 23.87
C VAL A 212 2.67 16.50 24.80
N SER A 213 2.11 17.69 24.55
CA SER A 213 2.24 18.85 25.43
C SER A 213 1.72 18.55 26.83
N SER A 214 2.50 18.93 27.86
CA SER A 214 2.15 18.69 29.25
C SER A 214 0.93 19.52 29.65
N ASP A 215 -0.11 18.85 30.15
CA ASP A 215 -1.29 19.45 30.77
C ASP A 215 -1.79 18.50 31.87
N SER A 216 -1.65 18.94 33.13
CA SER A 216 -2.03 18.12 34.27
C SER A 216 -3.53 18.14 34.58
N LEU A 217 -4.30 19.00 33.91
CA LEU A 217 -5.73 19.19 34.17
C LEU A 217 -6.57 18.42 33.11
N ASN A 218 -6.10 18.31 31.87
CA ASN A 218 -6.83 17.71 30.79
C ASN A 218 -6.04 16.54 30.20
N THR A 219 -6.57 15.35 30.32
CA THR A 219 -5.94 14.14 29.80
C THR A 219 -5.86 14.18 28.25
N PHE A 220 -4.75 13.71 27.68
CA PHE A 220 -4.66 13.45 26.25
C PHE A 220 -4.92 11.97 26.01
N LYS A 221 -5.96 11.67 25.24
CA LYS A 221 -6.42 10.32 24.98
C LYS A 221 -6.30 9.99 23.50
N VAL A 222 -5.54 8.94 23.17
CA VAL A 222 -5.48 8.38 21.83
C VAL A 222 -6.30 7.11 21.79
N VAL A 223 -7.34 7.08 20.97
CA VAL A 223 -8.25 5.94 20.81
C VAL A 223 -7.95 5.25 19.48
N SER A 224 -7.87 3.93 19.52
CA SER A 224 -7.74 3.09 18.34
C SER A 224 -8.73 1.92 18.41
N THR A 225 -8.64 0.96 17.47
CA THR A 225 -9.64 -0.12 17.33
C THR A 225 -9.71 -1.00 18.58
N GLY A 226 -8.57 -1.47 19.08
CA GLY A 226 -8.50 -2.45 20.16
C GLY A 226 -8.01 -1.91 21.49
N SER A 227 -7.52 -0.65 21.53
CA SER A 227 -6.97 -0.06 22.74
C SER A 227 -7.08 1.46 22.73
N TYR A 228 -6.94 2.05 23.91
CA TYR A 228 -6.70 3.49 24.04
C TYR A 228 -5.61 3.73 25.08
N VAL A 229 -4.95 4.88 24.96
CA VAL A 229 -3.96 5.32 25.91
C VAL A 229 -4.33 6.69 26.46
N GLU A 230 -3.93 6.94 27.71
CA GLU A 230 -4.16 8.21 28.44
C GLU A 230 -2.85 8.73 29.00
N VAL A 231 -2.57 10.02 28.72
CA VAL A 231 -1.33 10.69 29.12
C VAL A 231 -1.57 12.15 29.53
N TYR A 232 -0.64 12.73 30.30
CA TYR A 232 -0.66 14.14 30.70
C TYR A 232 0.48 14.97 30.08
N GLY A 233 1.44 14.33 29.41
CA GLY A 233 2.62 14.93 28.81
C GLY A 233 3.71 13.87 28.65
N THR A 234 3.82 13.29 27.49
CA THR A 234 4.46 11.99 27.30
C THR A 234 4.90 11.84 25.86
N LYS A 235 6.06 11.18 25.64
CA LYS A 235 6.51 10.80 24.30
C LYS A 235 6.38 9.29 24.13
N PHE A 236 5.65 8.89 23.09
CA PHE A 236 5.39 7.49 22.82
C PHE A 236 5.10 7.22 21.35
N ASN A 237 5.35 6.00 20.92
CA ASN A 237 4.90 5.47 19.64
C ASN A 237 3.64 4.64 19.86
N PHE A 238 2.63 4.81 19.03
CA PHE A 238 1.43 4.00 19.04
C PHE A 238 1.21 3.44 17.63
N LYS A 239 1.20 2.12 17.51
CA LYS A 239 0.99 1.38 16.29
C LYS A 239 -0.26 0.54 16.41
N ASP A 240 -1.22 0.72 15.48
CA ASP A 240 -2.46 -0.03 15.39
C ASP A 240 -2.94 -0.08 13.93
N TYR A 241 -2.26 -0.88 13.12
CA TYR A 241 -2.72 -1.19 11.78
C TYR A 241 -3.79 -2.28 11.84
N GLN A 242 -4.86 -2.08 11.11
CA GLN A 242 -6.03 -2.96 11.13
C GLN A 242 -5.68 -4.41 10.76
N GLU A 243 -4.73 -4.60 9.84
CA GLU A 243 -4.25 -5.89 9.39
C GLU A 243 -3.33 -6.62 10.39
N ASP A 244 -2.74 -5.92 11.37
CA ASP A 244 -1.81 -6.52 12.34
C ASP A 244 -2.52 -7.29 13.46
N ASN A 245 -3.82 -7.13 13.67
CA ASN A 245 -4.63 -7.77 14.73
C ASN A 245 -4.14 -7.54 16.17
N PHE A 246 -3.31 -6.53 16.37
CA PHE A 246 -2.85 -6.07 17.69
C PHE A 246 -2.50 -4.59 17.64
N SER A 247 -2.57 -3.93 18.80
CA SER A 247 -1.93 -2.63 18.99
C SER A 247 -0.64 -2.77 19.81
N GLU A 248 0.31 -1.87 19.55
CA GLU A 248 1.62 -1.82 20.17
C GLU A 248 1.97 -0.39 20.59
N ILE A 249 2.26 -0.21 21.86
CA ILE A 249 2.57 1.09 22.45
C ILE A 249 3.96 1.05 23.05
N ILE A 250 4.84 1.97 22.67
CA ILE A 250 6.21 2.07 23.16
C ILE A 250 6.39 3.42 23.83
N LEU A 251 6.71 3.41 25.12
CA LEU A 251 6.91 4.62 25.90
C LEU A 251 8.38 5.03 25.91
N THR A 252 8.66 6.27 25.49
CA THR A 252 10.03 6.82 25.50
C THR A 252 10.26 7.81 26.64
N GLU A 253 9.24 8.60 27.02
CA GLU A 253 9.35 9.62 28.08
C GLU A 253 8.01 9.82 28.79
N GLY A 254 8.00 9.99 30.10
CA GLY A 254 6.81 10.28 30.88
C GLY A 254 6.15 9.04 31.50
N SER A 255 4.83 9.02 31.55
CA SER A 255 4.01 7.92 32.07
C SER A 255 2.75 7.77 31.22
N LEU A 256 2.30 6.54 30.98
CA LEU A 256 1.21 6.25 30.09
C LEU A 256 0.34 5.12 30.63
N GLY A 257 -0.98 5.34 30.67
CA GLY A 257 -1.96 4.31 30.95
C GLY A 257 -2.46 3.65 29.67
N VAL A 258 -2.34 2.32 29.57
CA VAL A 258 -2.84 1.49 28.46
C VAL A 258 -4.13 0.80 28.88
N ASN A 259 -5.13 0.88 28.03
CA ASN A 259 -6.43 0.25 28.24
C ASN A 259 -6.81 -0.61 27.02
N ASN A 260 -7.39 -1.79 27.27
CA ASN A 260 -7.95 -2.64 26.24
C ASN A 260 -9.44 -2.35 26.09
N THR A 261 -9.90 -1.95 24.89
CA THR A 261 -11.30 -1.60 24.62
C THR A 261 -12.18 -2.85 24.46
N ILE A 262 -11.59 -3.99 24.13
CA ILE A 262 -12.34 -5.22 23.80
C ILE A 262 -12.82 -5.93 25.06
N ASN A 263 -11.98 -5.95 26.10
CA ASN A 263 -12.24 -6.76 27.30
C ASN A 263 -12.43 -5.95 28.57
N ASN A 264 -12.47 -4.62 28.47
CA ASN A 264 -12.65 -3.69 29.60
C ASN A 264 -11.73 -4.03 30.79
N SER A 265 -10.46 -4.38 30.50
CA SER A 265 -9.45 -4.73 31.49
C SER A 265 -9.02 -3.50 32.30
N GLU A 266 -8.42 -3.73 33.48
CA GLU A 266 -7.83 -2.65 34.25
C GLU A 266 -6.74 -1.93 33.46
N THR A 267 -6.65 -0.61 33.66
CA THR A 267 -5.58 0.23 33.10
C THR A 267 -4.21 -0.23 33.56
N ILE A 268 -3.33 -0.53 32.64
CA ILE A 268 -1.93 -0.84 32.93
C ILE A 268 -1.07 0.39 32.71
N VAL A 269 -0.37 0.84 33.76
CA VAL A 269 0.56 1.96 33.64
C VAL A 269 1.95 1.43 33.28
N ILE A 270 2.52 1.94 32.18
CA ILE A 270 3.86 1.61 31.69
C ILE A 270 4.85 2.74 31.92
N ARG A 271 6.16 2.41 31.90
CA ARG A 271 7.29 3.30 32.18
C ARG A 271 8.15 3.47 30.90
N PRO A 272 8.98 4.52 30.84
CA PRO A 272 9.95 4.66 29.75
C PRO A 272 10.82 3.41 29.58
N GLY A 273 10.91 2.92 28.34
CA GLY A 273 11.56 1.65 28.01
C GLY A 273 10.60 0.48 27.86
N ASP A 274 9.34 0.61 28.29
CA ASP A 274 8.35 -0.45 28.15
C ASP A 274 7.66 -0.42 26.78
N ARG A 275 7.33 -1.62 26.32
CA ARG A 275 6.42 -1.93 25.22
C ARG A 275 5.19 -2.61 25.78
N ALA A 276 4.00 -2.07 25.58
CA ALA A 276 2.73 -2.74 25.79
C ALA A 276 2.17 -3.26 24.47
N LYS A 277 1.78 -4.54 24.41
CA LYS A 277 1.10 -5.14 23.27
C LYS A 277 -0.28 -5.63 23.69
N VAL A 278 -1.30 -5.21 22.94
CA VAL A 278 -2.71 -5.57 23.14
C VAL A 278 -3.14 -6.43 21.96
N ASN A 279 -3.28 -7.74 22.15
CA ASN A 279 -3.80 -8.65 21.13
C ASN A 279 -5.33 -8.59 21.11
N TYR A 280 -5.93 -8.56 19.91
CA TYR A 280 -7.39 -8.46 19.79
C TYR A 280 -8.11 -9.78 20.04
N ALA A 281 -7.42 -10.90 19.80
CA ALA A 281 -7.97 -12.24 20.03
C ALA A 281 -7.82 -12.73 21.48
N GLU A 282 -6.94 -12.10 22.27
CA GLU A 282 -6.60 -12.53 23.63
C GLU A 282 -6.99 -11.46 24.66
N SER A 283 -7.38 -11.90 25.84
CA SER A 283 -7.57 -10.99 26.97
C SER A 283 -6.21 -10.68 27.61
N GLY A 284 -5.87 -9.40 27.72
CA GLY A 284 -4.71 -8.94 28.43
C GLY A 284 -3.82 -7.99 27.66
N ILE A 285 -2.90 -7.39 28.39
CA ILE A 285 -1.88 -6.48 27.86
C ILE A 285 -0.53 -7.08 28.26
N GLU A 286 0.27 -7.43 27.27
CA GLU A 286 1.63 -7.90 27.49
C GLU A 286 2.57 -6.70 27.60
N VAL A 287 3.31 -6.61 28.71
CA VAL A 287 4.31 -5.54 28.90
C VAL A 287 5.71 -6.15 28.94
N LYS A 288 6.62 -5.59 28.14
CA LYS A 288 8.04 -5.98 28.08
C LYS A 288 8.93 -4.75 27.96
N GLU A 289 10.09 -4.80 28.62
CA GLU A 289 11.16 -3.83 28.40
C GLU A 289 11.81 -4.06 27.04
N VAL A 290 12.01 -2.99 26.26
CA VAL A 290 12.56 -3.02 24.90
C VAL A 290 13.54 -1.87 24.66
N ASN A 291 14.35 -2.01 23.60
CA ASN A 291 15.09 -0.86 23.08
C ASN A 291 14.12 -0.01 22.21
N THR A 292 13.66 1.11 22.76
CA THR A 292 12.67 1.99 22.12
C THR A 292 13.12 2.53 20.78
N VAL A 293 14.42 2.69 20.55
CA VAL A 293 14.98 3.18 19.27
C VAL A 293 14.58 2.30 18.10
N LEU A 294 14.41 0.99 18.30
CA LEU A 294 13.97 0.05 17.24
C LEU A 294 12.56 0.38 16.72
N TYR A 295 11.74 1.04 17.54
CA TYR A 295 10.34 1.34 17.25
C TYR A 295 10.10 2.81 16.90
N THR A 296 11.04 3.70 17.20
CA THR A 296 10.83 5.14 17.04
C THR A 296 11.76 5.80 16.03
N SER A 297 12.82 5.08 15.59
CA SER A 297 13.82 5.61 14.64
C SER A 297 13.24 6.00 13.28
N TRP A 298 12.06 5.50 12.93
CA TRP A 298 11.37 5.85 11.69
C TRP A 298 11.02 7.36 11.61
N VAL A 299 10.83 8.02 12.76
CA VAL A 299 10.62 9.47 12.86
C VAL A 299 11.80 10.26 12.28
N GLU A 300 13.00 9.68 12.36
CA GLU A 300 14.26 10.24 11.83
C GLU A 300 14.64 9.66 10.45
N GLY A 301 13.72 8.99 9.76
CA GLY A 301 14.00 8.40 8.44
C GLY A 301 14.81 7.10 8.48
N ARG A 302 14.94 6.45 9.64
CA ARG A 302 15.67 5.18 9.79
C ARG A 302 14.73 4.07 10.25
N VAL A 303 14.78 2.91 9.62
CA VAL A 303 14.06 1.72 10.08
C VAL A 303 15.09 0.64 10.44
N ILE A 304 15.01 0.17 11.68
CA ILE A 304 15.97 -0.76 12.25
C ILE A 304 15.29 -2.10 12.52
N PHE A 305 15.80 -3.14 11.88
CA PHE A 305 15.40 -4.53 12.10
C PHE A 305 16.45 -5.21 12.99
N ARG A 306 16.02 -5.87 14.04
CA ARG A 306 16.89 -6.66 14.93
C ARG A 306 16.21 -7.97 15.27
N ASN A 307 16.75 -9.07 14.75
CA ASN A 307 16.15 -10.40 14.89
C ASN A 307 14.66 -10.37 14.49
N GLU A 308 14.35 -9.67 13.39
CA GLU A 308 13.00 -9.50 12.87
C GLU A 308 12.70 -10.63 11.87
N ASN A 309 11.54 -11.25 11.97
CA ASN A 309 11.09 -12.21 10.97
C ASN A 309 10.94 -11.53 9.60
N ILE A 310 11.34 -12.22 8.52
CA ILE A 310 11.33 -11.67 7.16
C ILE A 310 9.93 -11.20 6.73
N ASN A 311 8.86 -11.92 7.10
CA ASN A 311 7.50 -11.56 6.72
C ASN A 311 7.05 -10.26 7.39
N ASN A 312 7.45 -10.02 8.65
CA ASN A 312 7.23 -8.74 9.32
C ASN A 312 8.02 -7.60 8.64
N MET A 313 9.28 -7.89 8.22
CA MET A 313 10.07 -6.94 7.46
C MET A 313 9.40 -6.60 6.14
N ILE A 314 8.94 -7.60 5.39
CA ILE A 314 8.21 -7.43 4.12
C ILE A 314 7.02 -6.50 4.33
N THR A 315 6.16 -6.76 5.31
CA THR A 315 4.99 -5.92 5.61
C THR A 315 5.37 -4.46 5.90
N LYS A 316 6.49 -4.24 6.63
CA LYS A 316 6.99 -2.88 6.88
C LYS A 316 7.52 -2.22 5.59
N LEU A 317 8.24 -2.98 4.74
CA LEU A 317 8.73 -2.47 3.46
C LEU A 317 7.60 -2.09 2.50
N GLU A 318 6.55 -2.89 2.42
CA GLU A 318 5.36 -2.59 1.62
C GLU A 318 4.74 -1.24 2.01
N ARG A 319 4.62 -0.97 3.32
CA ARG A 319 4.12 0.32 3.82
C ARG A 319 5.06 1.48 3.53
N ILE A 320 6.38 1.28 3.69
CA ILE A 320 7.39 2.33 3.53
C ILE A 320 7.56 2.76 2.07
N TYR A 321 7.56 1.80 1.14
CA TYR A 321 7.87 2.04 -0.28
C TYR A 321 6.64 1.99 -1.18
N ASP A 322 5.45 1.73 -0.63
CA ASP A 322 4.20 1.60 -1.38
C ASP A 322 4.29 0.57 -2.51
N VAL A 323 4.75 -0.60 -2.16
CA VAL A 323 4.92 -1.76 -3.04
C VAL A 323 4.13 -2.95 -2.49
N VAL A 324 3.90 -3.95 -3.34
CA VAL A 324 3.37 -5.26 -2.94
C VAL A 324 4.49 -6.28 -3.11
N ILE A 325 4.85 -7.00 -2.06
CA ILE A 325 5.92 -8.00 -2.07
C ILE A 325 5.31 -9.39 -1.91
N ILE A 326 5.48 -10.23 -2.92
CA ILE A 326 5.03 -11.62 -2.92
C ILE A 326 6.26 -12.49 -2.68
N ASN A 327 6.31 -13.14 -1.52
CA ASN A 327 7.35 -14.11 -1.21
C ASN A 327 6.92 -15.51 -1.66
N ASN A 328 7.59 -16.06 -2.69
CA ASN A 328 7.41 -17.44 -3.15
C ASN A 328 8.52 -18.37 -2.63
N ASN A 329 9.44 -17.84 -1.82
CA ASN A 329 10.56 -18.62 -1.29
C ASN A 329 10.29 -19.05 0.16
N ASP A 330 9.71 -20.25 0.31
CA ASP A 330 9.37 -20.83 1.63
C ASP A 330 10.59 -20.90 2.58
N LYS A 331 11.83 -20.91 2.06
CA LYS A 331 13.04 -20.93 2.89
C LYS A 331 13.29 -19.64 3.65
N LEU A 332 12.67 -18.54 3.19
CA LEU A 332 12.76 -17.24 3.85
C LEU A 332 11.80 -17.09 5.03
N ASP A 333 10.71 -17.85 5.08
CA ASP A 333 9.66 -17.67 6.10
C ASP A 333 10.17 -17.78 7.54
N ASP A 334 11.16 -18.63 7.76
CA ASP A 334 11.78 -18.85 9.07
C ASP A 334 13.05 -17.98 9.28
N GLN A 335 13.40 -17.09 8.35
CA GLN A 335 14.58 -16.25 8.46
C GLN A 335 14.35 -15.03 9.35
N TYR A 336 15.38 -14.71 10.13
CA TYR A 336 15.42 -13.53 10.99
C TYR A 336 16.51 -12.58 10.51
N ILE A 337 16.15 -11.32 10.33
CA ILE A 337 16.98 -10.31 9.68
C ILE A 337 17.46 -9.25 10.66
N ASN A 338 18.71 -8.82 10.46
CA ASN A 338 19.29 -7.66 11.08
C ASN A 338 19.68 -6.67 10.00
N ALA A 339 18.98 -5.55 9.93
CA ALA A 339 19.22 -4.50 8.94
C ALA A 339 18.95 -3.11 9.52
N THR A 340 19.52 -2.09 8.92
CA THR A 340 19.15 -0.69 9.14
C THR A 340 18.98 -0.05 7.77
N ILE A 341 17.81 0.51 7.51
CA ILE A 341 17.43 1.10 6.24
C ILE A 341 17.27 2.61 6.45
N LEU A 342 17.89 3.41 5.58
CA LEU A 342 17.76 4.86 5.53
C LEU A 342 16.70 5.22 4.49
N THR A 343 15.45 5.33 4.92
CA THR A 343 14.28 5.42 4.04
C THR A 343 14.20 6.70 3.20
N GLU A 344 15.04 7.70 3.48
CA GLU A 344 15.14 8.93 2.69
C GLU A 344 16.14 8.84 1.55
N THR A 345 17.09 7.89 1.61
CA THR A 345 18.22 7.78 0.66
C THR A 345 18.30 6.42 -0.02
N GLU A 346 17.74 5.37 0.57
CA GLU A 346 17.74 4.02 0.02
C GLU A 346 16.40 3.70 -0.61
N SER A 347 16.41 3.30 -1.87
CA SER A 347 15.23 2.82 -2.59
C SER A 347 14.92 1.37 -2.23
N ILE A 348 13.73 0.89 -2.61
CA ILE A 348 13.37 -0.52 -2.40
C ILE A 348 14.31 -1.47 -3.15
N GLU A 349 14.78 -1.06 -4.33
CA GLU A 349 15.75 -1.84 -5.11
C GLU A 349 17.05 -2.03 -4.33
N ASN A 350 17.59 -0.97 -3.70
CA ASN A 350 18.79 -1.08 -2.86
C ASN A 350 18.60 -2.09 -1.73
N VAL A 351 17.42 -2.07 -1.09
CA VAL A 351 17.10 -3.01 0.00
C VAL A 351 17.03 -4.46 -0.53
N LEU A 352 16.42 -4.65 -1.70
CA LEU A 352 16.30 -5.97 -2.33
C LEU A 352 17.65 -6.51 -2.78
N ASP A 353 18.53 -5.67 -3.34
CA ASP A 353 19.91 -6.03 -3.72
C ASP A 353 20.69 -6.54 -2.50
N TYR A 354 20.56 -5.89 -1.34
CA TYR A 354 21.18 -6.37 -0.09
C TYR A 354 20.62 -7.73 0.35
N LEU A 355 19.31 -7.94 0.21
CA LEU A 355 18.69 -9.22 0.57
C LEU A 355 19.11 -10.32 -0.41
N GLU A 356 19.22 -10.03 -1.70
CA GLU A 356 19.71 -10.94 -2.74
C GLU A 356 21.14 -11.39 -2.43
N GLU A 357 22.04 -10.44 -2.08
CA GLU A 357 23.44 -10.75 -1.75
C GLU A 357 23.58 -11.61 -0.48
N ILE A 358 22.75 -11.36 0.55
CA ILE A 358 22.90 -12.02 1.85
C ILE A 358 22.20 -13.38 1.89
N TYR A 359 21.04 -13.51 1.25
CA TYR A 359 20.16 -14.69 1.37
C TYR A 359 20.07 -15.55 0.10
N ASP A 360 20.89 -15.25 -0.93
CA ASP A 360 20.91 -15.98 -2.21
C ASP A 360 19.49 -16.12 -2.81
N LEU A 361 18.72 -15.05 -2.71
CA LEU A 361 17.38 -14.96 -3.27
C LEU A 361 17.42 -14.26 -4.64
N ASN A 362 16.41 -14.50 -5.46
CA ASN A 362 16.20 -13.74 -6.67
C ASN A 362 14.89 -12.98 -6.58
N TYR A 363 14.83 -11.77 -7.12
CA TYR A 363 13.61 -11.00 -7.17
C TYR A 363 13.32 -10.43 -8.56
N GLN A 364 12.08 -10.10 -8.80
CA GLN A 364 11.62 -9.44 -10.03
C GLN A 364 10.68 -8.28 -9.66
N ILE A 365 10.87 -7.12 -10.29
CA ILE A 365 10.02 -5.95 -10.09
C ILE A 365 9.12 -5.77 -11.31
N LEU A 366 7.82 -5.70 -11.08
CA LEU A 366 6.77 -5.50 -12.07
C LEU A 366 5.88 -4.33 -11.63
N ASN A 367 6.18 -3.13 -12.11
CA ASN A 367 5.57 -1.89 -11.62
C ASN A 367 5.82 -1.72 -10.11
N ASN A 368 4.73 -1.73 -9.29
CA ASN A 368 4.84 -1.68 -7.82
C ASN A 368 4.77 -3.07 -7.15
N LYS A 369 4.85 -4.18 -7.93
CA LYS A 369 4.87 -5.55 -7.39
C LYS A 369 6.26 -6.13 -7.47
N ILE A 370 6.68 -6.76 -6.39
CA ILE A 370 7.97 -7.43 -6.23
C ILE A 370 7.69 -8.89 -5.97
N ILE A 371 8.32 -9.77 -6.73
CA ILE A 371 8.21 -11.22 -6.55
C ILE A 371 9.57 -11.74 -6.13
N ILE A 372 9.65 -12.35 -4.95
CA ILE A 372 10.84 -13.02 -4.41
C ILE A 372 10.69 -14.52 -4.70
N ASN A 373 11.76 -15.15 -5.29
CA ASN A 373 11.78 -16.54 -5.69
C ASN A 373 12.89 -17.32 -4.99
#